data_4cd651a8c14c9c5ef7bd7d8f71870265
#
_entry.id   4cd651a8c14c9c5ef7bd7d8f71870265
#
_cell.length_a   1.000
_cell.length_b   1.000
_cell.length_c   1.000
_cell.angle_alpha   90.00
_cell.angle_beta   90.00
_cell.angle_gamma   90.00
#
_symmetry.space_group_name_H-M   'P 1'
#
loop_
_entity.id
_entity.type
_entity.pdbx_description
1 polymer ?
#
loop_
_entity_poly.entity_id
_entity_poly.type
_entity_poly.pdbx_seq_one_letter_code
_entity_poly.pdbx_strand_id
1 'polypeptide(L)'
;MSNRRLKKVCLFVISIPLTIGFNYLVTMHLLDYINYFGFKGYIISLFIQLFLWYEILVFFFDKLEKTDKYMITIIYYLLFLCCMFARPYQNEAIVNLNPLDIINQFNNWHDIVIVIFNVGIFIPLITIHSFFVAKVKINVLICVILSFVIEILQVIFHRGIFDICDILFYFIGIAIGVVVLRWFNSNKVR
;
A
#
# COMPACT_ATOMS: atom_id res chain seq x y z
N MET A 1 -10.47 -22.07 25.68
CA MET A 1 -9.95 -21.02 24.77
C MET A 1 -10.92 -19.86 24.83
N SER A 2 -10.47 -18.60 25.03
CA SER A 2 -11.43 -17.49 25.07
C SER A 2 -12.10 -17.36 23.68
N ASN A 3 -13.39 -17.00 23.65
CA ASN A 3 -14.19 -16.86 22.41
C ASN A 3 -13.48 -15.94 21.37
N ARG A 4 -12.69 -15.00 21.85
CA ARG A 4 -11.92 -14.08 21.03
C ARG A 4 -10.70 -14.73 20.33
N ARG A 5 -10.00 -15.63 21.02
CA ARG A 5 -8.89 -16.38 20.41
C ARG A 5 -9.39 -17.27 19.27
N LEU A 6 -10.53 -17.94 19.48
CA LEU A 6 -11.16 -18.74 18.44
C LEU A 6 -11.52 -17.86 17.22
N LYS A 7 -12.10 -16.69 17.47
CA LYS A 7 -12.42 -15.74 16.39
C LYS A 7 -11.18 -15.32 15.57
N LYS A 8 -10.07 -14.94 16.22
CA LYS A 8 -8.82 -14.62 15.52
C LYS A 8 -8.27 -15.77 14.69
N VAL A 9 -8.37 -17.01 15.20
CA VAL A 9 -7.99 -18.22 14.44
C VAL A 9 -8.87 -18.39 13.21
N CYS A 10 -10.19 -18.21 13.33
CA CYS A 10 -11.10 -18.27 12.18
C CYS A 10 -10.77 -17.19 11.14
N LEU A 11 -10.50 -15.95 11.54
CA LEU A 11 -10.10 -14.89 10.61
C LEU A 11 -8.78 -15.21 9.89
N PHE A 12 -7.81 -15.80 10.60
CA PHE A 12 -6.57 -16.28 9.98
C PHE A 12 -6.83 -17.38 8.95
N VAL A 13 -7.67 -18.35 9.25
CA VAL A 13 -8.04 -19.42 8.30
C VAL A 13 -8.73 -18.84 7.07
N ILE A 14 -9.62 -17.85 7.22
CA ILE A 14 -10.29 -17.16 6.11
C ILE A 14 -9.30 -16.36 5.26
N SER A 15 -8.23 -15.84 5.84
CA SER A 15 -7.21 -15.08 5.08
C SER A 15 -6.44 -15.94 4.08
N ILE A 16 -6.37 -17.27 4.28
CA ILE A 16 -5.66 -18.19 3.38
C ILE A 16 -6.28 -18.22 1.96
N PRO A 17 -7.56 -18.55 1.78
CA PRO A 17 -8.17 -18.54 0.45
C PRO A 17 -8.19 -17.14 -0.19
N LEU A 18 -8.32 -16.06 0.60
CA LEU A 18 -8.22 -14.70 0.09
C LEU A 18 -6.82 -14.41 -0.46
N THR A 19 -5.77 -14.85 0.23
CA THR A 19 -4.39 -14.72 -0.24
C THR A 19 -4.18 -15.49 -1.54
N ILE A 20 -4.66 -16.73 -1.63
CA ILE A 20 -4.52 -17.56 -2.83
C ILE A 20 -5.24 -16.91 -4.01
N GLY A 21 -6.49 -16.47 -3.83
CA GLY A 21 -7.27 -15.80 -4.87
C GLY A 21 -6.65 -14.47 -5.32
N PHE A 22 -6.23 -13.65 -4.38
CA PHE A 22 -5.56 -12.37 -4.69
C PHE A 22 -4.23 -12.59 -5.39
N ASN A 23 -3.42 -13.54 -4.90
CA ASN A 23 -2.15 -13.86 -5.53
C ASN A 23 -2.33 -14.38 -6.96
N TYR A 24 -3.36 -15.19 -7.23
CA TYR A 24 -3.69 -15.64 -8.57
C TYR A 24 -4.00 -14.45 -9.50
N LEU A 25 -4.83 -13.50 -9.05
CA LEU A 25 -5.17 -12.31 -9.82
C LEU A 25 -3.97 -11.40 -10.04
N VAL A 26 -3.18 -11.15 -9.00
CA VAL A 26 -2.00 -10.27 -9.05
C VAL A 26 -0.87 -10.90 -9.88
N THR A 27 -0.65 -12.20 -9.73
CA THR A 27 0.41 -12.91 -10.49
C THR A 27 0.13 -12.88 -11.97
N MET A 28 -1.12 -12.95 -12.40
CA MET A 28 -1.48 -12.84 -13.83
C MET A 28 -1.17 -11.48 -14.44
N HIS A 29 -1.12 -10.42 -13.62
CA HIS A 29 -0.94 -9.04 -14.10
C HIS A 29 0.40 -8.39 -13.70
N LEU A 30 1.11 -8.96 -12.73
CA LEU A 30 2.35 -8.41 -12.17
C LEU A 30 3.53 -9.40 -12.25
N LEU A 31 3.44 -10.42 -13.10
CA LEU A 31 4.48 -11.46 -13.26
C LEU A 31 5.88 -10.88 -13.51
N ASP A 32 5.99 -9.79 -14.25
CA ASP A 32 7.26 -9.15 -14.55
C ASP A 32 7.95 -8.57 -13.30
N TYR A 33 7.18 -8.08 -12.34
CA TYR A 33 7.70 -7.60 -11.06
C TYR A 33 8.10 -8.74 -10.11
N ILE A 34 7.35 -9.84 -10.12
CA ILE A 34 7.59 -11.00 -9.23
C ILE A 34 8.79 -11.81 -9.73
N ASN A 35 8.97 -11.96 -11.02
CA ASN A 35 10.10 -12.66 -11.63
C ASN A 35 11.45 -12.05 -11.24
N TYR A 36 11.50 -10.75 -10.94
CA TYR A 36 12.71 -10.08 -10.49
C TYR A 36 13.27 -10.62 -9.16
N PHE A 37 12.38 -11.06 -8.25
CA PHE A 37 12.76 -11.57 -6.91
C PHE A 37 12.98 -13.09 -6.87
N GLY A 38 12.65 -13.81 -7.95
CA GLY A 38 12.73 -15.26 -8.00
C GLY A 38 11.83 -15.98 -6.98
N PHE A 39 12.00 -17.29 -6.84
CA PHE A 39 11.16 -18.13 -5.99
C PHE A 39 11.13 -17.69 -4.51
N LYS A 40 12.26 -17.24 -3.96
CA LYS A 40 12.32 -16.75 -2.57
C LYS A 40 11.48 -15.50 -2.37
N GLY A 41 11.54 -14.56 -3.31
CA GLY A 41 10.72 -13.34 -3.27
C GLY A 41 9.22 -13.65 -3.38
N TYR A 42 8.86 -14.63 -4.20
CA TYR A 42 7.47 -15.10 -4.31
C TYR A 42 6.93 -15.63 -2.98
N ILE A 43 7.68 -16.49 -2.27
CA ILE A 43 7.28 -17.00 -0.95
C ILE A 43 7.13 -15.87 0.06
N ILE A 44 8.09 -14.93 0.12
CA ILE A 44 8.03 -13.77 1.02
C ILE A 44 6.77 -12.94 0.72
N SER A 45 6.48 -12.70 -0.54
CA SER A 45 5.28 -11.97 -0.99
C SER A 45 3.99 -12.67 -0.53
N LEU A 46 3.90 -14.00 -0.63
CA LEU A 46 2.74 -14.76 -0.14
C LEU A 46 2.53 -14.60 1.37
N PHE A 47 3.60 -14.65 2.16
CA PHE A 47 3.50 -14.42 3.61
C PHE A 47 3.04 -13.00 3.94
N ILE A 48 3.59 -12.00 3.26
CA ILE A 48 3.18 -10.60 3.44
C ILE A 48 1.68 -10.44 3.11
N GLN A 49 1.22 -11.02 2.00
CA GLN A 49 -0.19 -10.98 1.60
C GLN A 49 -1.10 -11.70 2.60
N LEU A 50 -0.67 -12.87 3.11
CA LEU A 50 -1.43 -13.63 4.11
C LEU A 50 -1.66 -12.80 5.38
N PHE A 51 -0.59 -12.19 5.90
CA PHE A 51 -0.69 -11.33 7.07
C PHE A 51 -1.50 -10.07 6.79
N LEU A 52 -1.37 -9.47 5.61
CA LEU A 52 -2.15 -8.30 5.20
C LEU A 52 -3.66 -8.62 5.21
N TRP A 53 -4.07 -9.72 4.59
CA TRP A 53 -5.48 -10.15 4.58
C TRP A 53 -6.00 -10.46 5.98
N TYR A 54 -5.17 -11.13 6.80
CA TYR A 54 -5.53 -11.38 8.20
C TYR A 54 -5.79 -10.08 8.96
N GLU A 55 -4.90 -9.11 8.85
CA GLU A 55 -5.03 -7.83 9.56
C GLU A 55 -6.20 -6.98 9.02
N ILE A 56 -6.48 -7.05 7.73
CA ILE A 56 -7.69 -6.44 7.13
C ILE A 56 -8.95 -7.07 7.77
N LEU A 57 -9.01 -8.38 7.87
CA LEU A 57 -10.14 -9.07 8.49
C LEU A 57 -10.28 -8.70 9.98
N VAL A 58 -9.16 -8.64 10.72
CA VAL A 58 -9.17 -8.19 12.12
C VAL A 58 -9.67 -6.75 12.22
N PHE A 59 -9.24 -5.86 11.34
CA PHE A 59 -9.68 -4.47 11.32
C PHE A 59 -11.20 -4.33 11.14
N PHE A 60 -11.81 -5.14 10.26
CA PHE A 60 -13.24 -5.07 9.98
C PHE A 60 -14.11 -5.84 10.99
N PHE A 61 -13.63 -6.98 11.49
CA PHE A 61 -14.46 -7.93 12.22
C PHE A 61 -14.11 -8.07 13.71
N ASP A 62 -13.01 -7.49 14.20
CA ASP A 62 -12.64 -7.52 15.61
C ASP A 62 -12.19 -6.14 16.09
N LYS A 63 -11.97 -6.01 17.40
CA LYS A 63 -11.40 -4.80 17.99
C LYS A 63 -9.87 -4.88 17.93
N LEU A 64 -9.25 -3.90 17.28
CA LEU A 64 -7.78 -3.82 17.17
C LEU A 64 -7.15 -3.64 18.55
N GLU A 65 -6.24 -4.51 18.91
CA GLU A 65 -5.33 -4.35 20.04
C GLU A 65 -4.12 -3.50 19.66
N LYS A 66 -3.35 -3.10 20.65
CA LYS A 66 -2.11 -2.34 20.41
C LYS A 66 -1.13 -3.10 19.52
N THR A 67 -1.01 -4.41 19.74
CA THR A 67 -0.18 -5.32 18.94
C THR A 67 -0.63 -5.39 17.49
N ASP A 68 -1.95 -5.51 17.24
CA ASP A 68 -2.51 -5.56 15.88
C ASP A 68 -2.17 -4.27 15.11
N LYS A 69 -2.28 -3.10 15.75
CA LYS A 69 -1.91 -1.82 15.13
C LYS A 69 -0.44 -1.74 14.71
N TYR A 70 0.47 -2.22 15.57
CA TYR A 70 1.88 -2.28 15.22
C TYR A 70 2.15 -3.27 14.08
N MET A 71 1.53 -4.45 14.12
CA MET A 71 1.68 -5.47 13.07
C MET A 71 1.17 -4.96 11.72
N ILE A 72 -0.03 -4.38 11.67
CA ILE A 72 -0.57 -3.73 10.45
C ILE A 72 0.43 -2.71 9.92
N THR A 73 0.94 -1.85 10.79
CA THR A 73 1.86 -0.78 10.39
C THR A 73 3.15 -1.34 9.81
N ILE A 74 3.78 -2.30 10.47
CA ILE A 74 5.04 -2.91 10.02
C ILE A 74 4.83 -3.61 8.67
N ILE A 75 3.81 -4.46 8.56
CA ILE A 75 3.51 -5.22 7.34
C ILE A 75 3.21 -4.26 6.18
N TYR A 76 2.43 -3.21 6.45
CA TYR A 76 2.11 -2.23 5.44
C TYR A 76 3.34 -1.47 4.95
N TYR A 77 4.21 -1.01 5.85
CA TYR A 77 5.44 -0.32 5.45
C TYR A 77 6.41 -1.23 4.71
N LEU A 78 6.51 -2.50 5.08
CA LEU A 78 7.29 -3.47 4.31
C LEU A 78 6.73 -3.63 2.89
N LEU A 79 5.41 -3.79 2.75
CA LEU A 79 4.75 -3.88 1.46
C LEU A 79 4.94 -2.58 0.66
N PHE A 80 4.74 -1.42 1.30
CA PHE A 80 4.92 -0.11 0.70
C PHE A 80 6.34 0.06 0.13
N LEU A 81 7.37 -0.23 0.91
CA LEU A 81 8.75 -0.14 0.46
C LEU A 81 9.05 -1.15 -0.66
N CYS A 82 8.55 -2.39 -0.55
CA CYS A 82 8.69 -3.38 -1.62
C CYS A 82 8.07 -2.86 -2.92
N CYS A 83 6.85 -2.36 -2.90
CA CYS A 83 6.18 -1.85 -4.10
C CYS A 83 6.90 -0.64 -4.70
N MET A 84 7.43 0.26 -3.87
CA MET A 84 8.09 1.48 -4.34
C MET A 84 9.49 1.22 -4.90
N PHE A 85 10.23 0.24 -4.37
CA PHE A 85 11.62 -0.02 -4.76
C PHE A 85 11.83 -1.32 -5.55
N ALA A 86 10.78 -2.13 -5.79
CA ALA A 86 10.84 -3.33 -6.62
C ALA A 86 10.82 -3.02 -8.13
N ARG A 87 11.29 -1.86 -8.52
CA ARG A 87 11.39 -1.45 -9.93
C ARG A 87 12.73 -1.87 -10.52
N PRO A 88 12.84 -2.11 -11.85
CA PRO A 88 14.11 -2.42 -12.50
C PRO A 88 15.10 -1.27 -12.31
N TYR A 89 16.40 -1.63 -12.28
CA TYR A 89 17.48 -0.66 -12.17
C TYR A 89 17.54 0.24 -13.42
N GLN A 90 17.66 1.54 -13.21
CA GLN A 90 17.80 2.56 -14.26
C GLN A 90 19.26 3.01 -14.32
N ASN A 91 19.85 3.05 -15.53
CA ASN A 91 21.23 3.50 -15.67
C ASN A 91 21.42 5.00 -15.44
N GLU A 92 20.38 5.78 -15.68
CA GLU A 92 20.41 7.24 -15.58
C GLU A 92 19.37 7.75 -14.59
N ALA A 93 19.70 8.82 -13.90
CA ALA A 93 18.78 9.56 -13.05
C ALA A 93 17.86 10.42 -13.94
N ILE A 94 16.62 10.01 -14.10
CA ILE A 94 15.64 10.71 -14.94
C ILE A 94 14.70 11.50 -14.03
N VAL A 95 14.42 12.75 -14.41
CA VAL A 95 13.49 13.64 -13.71
C VAL A 95 12.46 14.15 -14.72
N ASN A 96 11.20 13.81 -14.51
CA ASN A 96 10.06 14.32 -15.27
C ASN A 96 9.25 15.31 -14.43
N LEU A 97 9.28 16.57 -14.82
CA LEU A 97 8.53 17.65 -14.15
C LEU A 97 7.33 18.12 -14.96
N ASN A 98 6.99 17.45 -16.07
CA ASN A 98 5.87 17.83 -16.90
C ASN A 98 4.55 17.24 -16.37
N PRO A 99 3.66 18.03 -15.75
CA PRO A 99 2.40 17.49 -15.22
C PRO A 99 1.39 17.13 -16.32
N LEU A 100 1.58 17.58 -17.57
CA LEU A 100 0.69 17.26 -18.69
C LEU A 100 0.86 15.82 -19.16
N ASP A 101 1.97 15.16 -18.81
CA ASP A 101 2.20 13.74 -19.14
C ASP A 101 1.22 12.81 -18.41
N ILE A 102 0.46 13.33 -17.45
CA ILE A 102 -0.65 12.61 -16.82
C ILE A 102 -1.66 12.07 -17.84
N ILE A 103 -1.88 12.80 -18.94
CA ILE A 103 -2.81 12.39 -20.02
C ILE A 103 -2.30 11.13 -20.70
N ASN A 104 -0.98 11.02 -20.90
CA ASN A 104 -0.35 9.90 -21.57
C ASN A 104 -0.40 8.61 -20.73
N GLN A 105 -0.52 8.72 -19.40
CA GLN A 105 -0.59 7.57 -18.50
C GLN A 105 -1.92 6.80 -18.56
N PHE A 106 -2.89 7.27 -19.32
CA PHE A 106 -4.15 6.56 -19.56
C PHE A 106 -4.24 5.90 -20.95
N ASN A 107 -3.17 5.94 -21.75
CA ASN A 107 -3.18 5.45 -23.12
C ASN A 107 -3.10 3.92 -23.23
N ASN A 108 -2.57 3.24 -22.23
CA ASN A 108 -2.45 1.79 -22.23
C ASN A 108 -2.77 1.18 -20.86
N TRP A 109 -3.14 -0.10 -20.85
CA TRP A 109 -3.55 -0.79 -19.64
C TRP A 109 -2.46 -0.89 -18.58
N HIS A 110 -1.21 -1.03 -18.99
CA HIS A 110 -0.07 -1.13 -18.08
C HIS A 110 0.07 0.15 -17.25
N ASP A 111 0.01 1.32 -17.89
CA ASP A 111 0.16 2.62 -17.22
C ASP A 111 -1.04 2.89 -16.31
N ILE A 112 -2.26 2.50 -16.72
CA ILE A 112 -3.46 2.58 -15.86
C ILE A 112 -3.27 1.77 -14.58
N VAL A 113 -2.70 0.57 -14.65
CA VAL A 113 -2.42 -0.24 -13.47
C VAL A 113 -1.42 0.46 -12.54
N ILE A 114 -0.37 1.10 -13.08
CA ILE A 114 0.59 1.88 -12.30
C ILE A 114 -0.12 3.05 -11.58
N VAL A 115 -0.97 3.78 -12.29
CA VAL A 115 -1.78 4.87 -11.71
C VAL A 115 -2.64 4.36 -10.55
N ILE A 116 -3.36 3.25 -10.75
CA ILE A 116 -4.19 2.63 -9.70
C ILE A 116 -3.34 2.24 -8.48
N PHE A 117 -2.13 1.72 -8.70
CA PHE A 117 -1.20 1.38 -7.63
C PHE A 117 -0.72 2.63 -6.88
N ASN A 118 -0.31 3.67 -7.59
CA ASN A 118 0.18 4.92 -7.00
C ASN A 118 -0.90 5.60 -6.14
N VAL A 119 -2.15 5.62 -6.61
CA VAL A 119 -3.29 6.08 -5.81
C VAL A 119 -3.57 5.14 -4.64
N GLY A 120 -3.69 3.84 -4.93
CA GLY A 120 -4.16 2.81 -3.99
C GLY A 120 -3.26 2.65 -2.78
N ILE A 121 -1.95 2.75 -2.96
CA ILE A 121 -0.97 2.53 -1.88
C ILE A 121 -0.97 3.69 -0.86
N PHE A 122 -1.41 4.89 -1.20
CA PHE A 122 -1.50 6.01 -0.25
C PHE A 122 -2.83 6.07 0.50
N ILE A 123 -3.89 5.37 0.05
CA ILE A 123 -5.20 5.37 0.71
C ILE A 123 -5.13 4.85 2.16
N PRO A 124 -4.56 3.65 2.46
CA PRO A 124 -4.52 3.12 3.82
C PRO A 124 -3.55 3.88 4.72
N LEU A 125 -2.56 4.57 4.16
CA LEU A 125 -1.48 5.22 4.90
C LEU A 125 -2.01 6.21 5.94
N ILE A 126 -3.02 7.01 5.58
CA ILE A 126 -3.69 7.97 6.49
C ILE A 126 -4.33 7.24 7.67
N THR A 127 -5.00 6.12 7.42
CA THR A 127 -5.65 5.32 8.46
C THR A 127 -4.62 4.70 9.40
N ILE A 128 -3.53 4.17 8.85
CA ILE A 128 -2.43 3.57 9.62
C ILE A 128 -1.75 4.61 10.52
N HIS A 129 -1.45 5.79 10.00
CA HIS A 129 -0.88 6.88 10.80
C HIS A 129 -1.84 7.34 11.91
N SER A 130 -3.16 7.28 11.67
CA SER A 130 -4.16 7.66 12.67
C SER A 130 -4.18 6.76 13.91
N PHE A 131 -3.56 5.57 13.84
CA PHE A 131 -3.38 4.71 15.02
C PHE A 131 -2.47 5.34 16.09
N PHE A 132 -1.55 6.19 15.66
CA PHE A 132 -0.53 6.78 16.53
C PHE A 132 -0.64 8.30 16.63
N VAL A 133 -1.17 8.96 15.61
CA VAL A 133 -1.30 10.42 15.54
C VAL A 133 -2.76 10.81 15.35
N ALA A 134 -3.36 11.41 16.35
CA ALA A 134 -4.80 11.75 16.35
C ALA A 134 -5.13 12.91 15.37
N LYS A 135 -4.19 13.81 15.09
CA LYS A 135 -4.42 15.01 14.26
C LYS A 135 -4.32 14.69 12.78
N VAL A 136 -5.44 14.64 12.07
CA VAL A 136 -5.51 14.35 10.62
C VAL A 136 -4.60 15.28 9.80
N LYS A 137 -4.51 16.56 10.14
CA LYS A 137 -3.62 17.52 9.44
C LYS A 137 -2.15 17.10 9.49
N ILE A 138 -1.70 16.58 10.65
CA ILE A 138 -0.31 16.10 10.81
C ILE A 138 -0.12 14.83 9.98
N ASN A 139 -1.08 13.92 9.96
CA ASN A 139 -1.02 12.71 9.15
C ASN A 139 -0.92 13.03 7.66
N VAL A 140 -1.73 13.99 7.18
CA VAL A 140 -1.65 14.46 5.79
C VAL A 140 -0.27 15.02 5.49
N LEU A 141 0.28 15.87 6.37
CA LEU A 141 1.61 16.46 6.18
C LEU A 141 2.69 15.37 6.11
N ILE A 142 2.65 14.36 7.00
CA ILE A 142 3.59 13.24 6.97
C ILE A 142 3.49 12.49 5.63
N CYS A 143 2.26 12.19 5.15
CA CYS A 143 2.08 11.49 3.88
C CYS A 143 2.56 12.31 2.67
N VAL A 144 2.35 13.64 2.69
CA VAL A 144 2.85 14.54 1.65
C VAL A 144 4.38 14.56 1.65
N ILE A 145 5.02 14.69 2.81
CA ILE A 145 6.48 14.60 2.90
C ILE A 145 6.98 13.26 2.40
N LEU A 146 6.33 12.17 2.79
CA LEU A 146 6.70 10.82 2.39
C LEU A 146 6.61 10.63 0.87
N SER A 147 5.61 11.22 0.19
CA SER A 147 5.48 11.13 -1.26
C SER A 147 6.69 11.72 -1.99
N PHE A 148 7.19 12.88 -1.57
CA PHE A 148 8.41 13.47 -2.13
C PHE A 148 9.66 12.67 -1.78
N VAL A 149 9.77 12.21 -0.53
CA VAL A 149 10.92 11.41 -0.09
C VAL A 149 11.04 10.12 -0.91
N ILE A 150 9.94 9.44 -1.20
CA ILE A 150 9.94 8.22 -2.01
C ILE A 150 10.45 8.50 -3.42
N GLU A 151 9.94 9.52 -4.10
CA GLU A 151 10.37 9.89 -5.46
C GLU A 151 11.88 10.23 -5.50
N ILE A 152 12.36 11.00 -4.52
CA ILE A 152 13.79 11.31 -4.39
C ILE A 152 14.61 10.04 -4.18
N LEU A 153 14.17 9.14 -3.30
CA LEU A 153 14.88 7.91 -3.02
C LEU A 153 14.87 6.95 -4.22
N GLN A 154 13.81 6.92 -5.03
CA GLN A 154 13.77 6.12 -6.26
C GLN A 154 14.88 6.55 -7.24
N VAL A 155 15.09 7.85 -7.39
CA VAL A 155 16.18 8.39 -8.22
C VAL A 155 17.55 8.05 -7.63
N ILE A 156 17.75 8.29 -6.32
CA ILE A 156 19.03 8.03 -5.64
C ILE A 156 19.43 6.55 -5.75
N PHE A 157 18.46 5.63 -5.60
CA PHE A 157 18.71 4.18 -5.69
C PHE A 157 18.63 3.64 -7.11
N HIS A 158 18.42 4.50 -8.11
CA HIS A 158 18.24 4.08 -9.51
C HIS A 158 17.11 3.04 -9.68
N ARG A 159 16.02 3.17 -8.89
CA ARG A 159 14.87 2.27 -8.90
C ARG A 159 13.59 2.91 -9.41
N GLY A 160 13.73 3.96 -10.18
CA GLY A 160 12.63 4.71 -10.79
C GLY A 160 13.10 6.07 -11.30
N ILE A 161 12.15 6.82 -11.81
CA ILE A 161 12.32 8.22 -12.23
C ILE A 161 11.60 9.11 -11.22
N PHE A 162 12.07 10.33 -11.01
CA PHE A 162 11.28 11.33 -10.31
C PHE A 162 10.17 11.81 -11.24
N ASP A 163 8.93 11.47 -10.96
CA ASP A 163 7.79 11.86 -11.78
C ASP A 163 6.78 12.68 -10.97
N ILE A 164 6.56 13.94 -11.41
CA ILE A 164 5.57 14.80 -10.78
C ILE A 164 4.15 14.22 -10.90
N CYS A 165 3.86 13.46 -11.94
CA CYS A 165 2.56 12.79 -12.12
C CYS A 165 2.32 11.75 -11.03
N ASP A 166 3.34 10.98 -10.65
CA ASP A 166 3.23 10.01 -9.55
C ASP A 166 2.89 10.71 -8.23
N ILE A 167 3.53 11.85 -7.93
CA ILE A 167 3.21 12.66 -6.74
C ILE A 167 1.76 13.15 -6.77
N LEU A 168 1.23 13.56 -7.92
CA LEU A 168 -0.18 13.94 -8.04
C LEU A 168 -1.12 12.77 -7.74
N PHE A 169 -0.80 11.54 -8.20
CA PHE A 169 -1.57 10.35 -7.87
C PHE A 169 -1.49 9.98 -6.39
N TYR A 170 -0.33 10.14 -5.75
CA TYR A 170 -0.20 9.98 -4.30
C TYR A 170 -1.10 10.96 -3.54
N PHE A 171 -1.20 12.21 -3.98
CA PHE A 171 -2.09 13.20 -3.37
C PHE A 171 -3.57 12.83 -3.52
N ILE A 172 -3.97 12.28 -4.66
CA ILE A 172 -5.33 11.73 -4.84
C ILE A 172 -5.56 10.60 -3.84
N GLY A 173 -4.61 9.67 -3.69
CA GLY A 173 -4.68 8.59 -2.72
C GLY A 173 -4.80 9.09 -1.27
N ILE A 174 -4.02 10.10 -0.89
CA ILE A 174 -4.08 10.76 0.42
C ILE A 174 -5.47 11.39 0.64
N ALA A 175 -6.00 12.10 -0.35
CA ALA A 175 -7.33 12.73 -0.24
C ALA A 175 -8.44 11.69 -0.04
N ILE A 176 -8.43 10.62 -0.82
CA ILE A 176 -9.37 9.49 -0.66
C ILE A 176 -9.21 8.87 0.74
N GLY A 177 -7.98 8.64 1.20
CA GLY A 177 -7.68 8.11 2.52
C GLY A 177 -8.26 8.96 3.66
N VAL A 178 -8.20 10.30 3.54
CA VAL A 178 -8.82 11.22 4.51
C VAL A 178 -10.35 11.06 4.54
N VAL A 179 -10.99 10.94 3.37
CA VAL A 179 -12.44 10.72 3.27
C VAL A 179 -12.82 9.39 3.93
N VAL A 180 -12.10 8.33 3.61
CA VAL A 180 -12.31 6.99 4.18
C VAL A 180 -12.15 7.02 5.70
N LEU A 181 -11.09 7.64 6.23
CA LEU A 181 -10.87 7.76 7.66
C LEU A 181 -12.01 8.51 8.37
N ARG A 182 -12.50 9.61 7.78
CA ARG A 182 -13.62 10.37 8.34
C ARG A 182 -14.90 9.55 8.35
N TRP A 183 -15.17 8.81 7.29
CA TRP A 183 -16.33 7.94 7.21
C TRP A 183 -16.31 6.84 8.28
N PHE A 184 -15.15 6.18 8.49
CA PHE A 184 -14.99 5.20 9.57
C PHE A 184 -15.20 5.80 10.96
N ASN A 185 -14.68 7.00 11.21
CA ASN A 185 -14.82 7.64 12.50
C ASN A 185 -16.28 8.06 12.79
N SER A 186 -17.02 8.50 11.77
CA SER A 186 -18.44 8.86 11.91
C SER A 186 -19.33 7.66 12.24
N ASN A 187 -18.99 6.48 11.71
CA ASN A 187 -19.75 5.24 11.96
C ASN A 187 -19.42 4.56 13.31
N LYS A 188 -18.27 4.88 13.91
CA LYS A 188 -17.92 4.39 15.28
C LYS A 188 -18.60 5.15 16.40
N VAL A 189 -19.17 6.32 16.12
CA VAL A 189 -19.88 7.17 17.09
C VAL A 189 -21.37 6.81 17.18
N ARG A 190 -21.87 5.96 16.30
CA ARG A 190 -23.22 5.37 16.35
C ARG A 190 -23.17 3.99 16.98
#